data_16916d2d34888121ffc9457729cc7f02
#
_entry.id   16916d2d34888121ffc9457729cc7f02
#
_cell.length_a   1.000
_cell.length_b   1.000
_cell.length_c   1.000
_cell.angle_alpha   90.00
_cell.angle_beta   90.00
_cell.angle_gamma   90.00
#
_symmetry.space_group_name_H-M   'P 1'
#
loop_
_entity.id
_entity.type
_entity.pdbx_description
1 polymer ?
#
loop_
_entity_poly.entity_id
_entity_poly.type
_entity_poly.pdbx_seq_one_letter_code
_entity_poly.pdbx_strand_id
1 'polypeptide(L)'
;MSNPLDIPEAWDFITDVVVIGFGGAGFAVSVTAHDLGSDVILLEKAPEGAAGGNTRVAAQGYLSLEGEEDAIDYLTALCGHYKVPSEMIRVWAQEMCKNKEW
;
A
#
# COMPACT_ATOMS: atom_id res chain seq x y z
N MET A 1 11.35 -38.77 0.87
CA MET A 1 11.01 -37.63 0.02
C MET A 1 10.67 -36.49 0.96
N SER A 2 11.49 -35.45 1.00
CA SER A 2 11.17 -34.24 1.75
C SER A 2 9.92 -33.61 1.12
N ASN A 3 8.93 -33.28 1.95
CA ASN A 3 7.76 -32.52 1.53
C ASN A 3 8.26 -31.22 0.90
N PRO A 4 7.87 -30.84 -0.33
CA PRO A 4 8.36 -29.63 -0.98
C PRO A 4 7.96 -28.32 -0.26
N LEU A 5 7.09 -28.45 0.75
CA LEU A 5 6.74 -27.39 1.69
C LEU A 5 7.09 -27.89 3.09
N ASP A 6 8.26 -27.55 3.58
CA ASP A 6 8.68 -27.82 4.95
C ASP A 6 7.92 -26.89 5.90
N ILE A 7 6.63 -27.20 6.09
CA ILE A 7 5.73 -26.43 6.95
C ILE A 7 6.06 -26.80 8.40
N PRO A 8 6.39 -25.81 9.27
CA PRO A 8 6.64 -26.07 10.67
C PRO A 8 5.46 -26.75 11.37
N GLU A 9 5.74 -27.66 12.30
CA GLU A 9 4.71 -28.30 13.13
C GLU A 9 4.12 -27.33 14.18
N ALA A 10 4.85 -26.26 14.51
CA ALA A 10 4.41 -25.20 15.42
C ALA A 10 4.87 -23.84 14.92
N TRP A 11 4.07 -22.83 15.19
CA TRP A 11 4.31 -21.43 14.84
C TRP A 11 4.48 -20.61 16.11
N ASP A 12 5.41 -19.67 16.12
CA ASP A 12 5.59 -18.73 17.23
C ASP A 12 4.42 -17.74 17.33
N PHE A 13 3.86 -17.38 16.18
CA PHE A 13 2.73 -16.46 16.08
C PHE A 13 1.74 -16.93 15.03
N ILE A 14 0.47 -16.71 15.28
CA ILE A 14 -0.64 -16.96 14.35
C ILE A 14 -1.46 -15.67 14.27
N THR A 15 -1.82 -15.27 13.06
CA THR A 15 -2.58 -14.05 12.80
C THR A 15 -3.40 -14.21 11.52
N ASP A 16 -4.39 -13.35 11.32
CA ASP A 16 -5.22 -13.35 10.11
C ASP A 16 -4.46 -12.73 8.92
N VAL A 17 -3.68 -11.68 9.17
CA VAL A 17 -2.98 -10.92 8.14
C VAL A 17 -1.53 -10.68 8.55
N VAL A 18 -0.59 -11.02 7.67
CA VAL A 18 0.82 -10.65 7.80
C VAL A 18 1.15 -9.57 6.77
N VAL A 19 1.61 -8.41 7.24
CA VAL A 19 2.06 -7.30 6.39
C VAL A 19 3.57 -7.20 6.46
N ILE A 20 4.22 -7.19 5.30
CA ILE A 20 5.68 -7.09 5.20
C ILE A 20 6.05 -5.71 4.71
N GLY A 21 6.70 -4.93 5.57
CA GLY A 21 7.17 -3.56 5.34
C GLY A 21 6.26 -2.49 5.94
N PHE A 22 6.84 -1.62 6.76
CA PHE A 22 6.15 -0.48 7.39
C PHE A 22 6.40 0.82 6.63
N GLY A 23 6.01 0.84 5.34
CA GLY A 23 5.88 2.07 4.56
C GLY A 23 4.41 2.54 4.52
N GLY A 24 4.08 3.53 3.71
CA GLY A 24 2.71 4.03 3.58
C GLY A 24 1.69 2.97 3.21
N ALA A 25 2.03 2.08 2.27
CA ALA A 25 1.16 0.98 1.87
C ALA A 25 0.95 -0.04 3.00
N GLY A 26 2.04 -0.46 3.67
CA GLY A 26 1.95 -1.40 4.79
C GLY A 26 1.17 -0.83 5.96
N PHE A 27 1.35 0.46 6.26
CA PHE A 27 0.55 1.16 7.26
C PHE A 27 -0.95 1.12 6.91
N ALA A 28 -1.32 1.52 5.69
CA ALA A 28 -2.71 1.56 5.25
C ALA A 28 -3.38 0.18 5.31
N VAL A 29 -2.69 -0.86 4.83
CA VAL A 29 -3.19 -2.25 4.89
C VAL A 29 -3.38 -2.70 6.34
N SER A 30 -2.40 -2.44 7.21
CA SER A 30 -2.45 -2.87 8.61
C SER A 30 -3.60 -2.22 9.37
N VAL A 31 -3.76 -0.90 9.23
CA VAL A 31 -4.86 -0.17 9.88
C VAL A 31 -6.21 -0.63 9.36
N THR A 32 -6.36 -0.72 8.03
CA THR A 32 -7.64 -1.14 7.42
C THR A 32 -8.04 -2.55 7.85
N ALA A 33 -7.11 -3.51 7.84
CA ALA A 33 -7.39 -4.88 8.27
C ALA A 33 -7.76 -4.94 9.76
N HIS A 34 -7.03 -4.20 10.61
CA HIS A 34 -7.33 -4.12 12.03
C HIS A 34 -8.71 -3.51 12.31
N ASP A 35 -9.05 -2.41 11.64
CA ASP A 35 -10.36 -1.74 11.80
C ASP A 35 -11.52 -2.60 11.33
N LEU A 36 -11.25 -3.54 10.40
CA LEU A 36 -12.21 -4.57 9.98
C LEU A 36 -12.26 -5.79 10.90
N GLY A 37 -11.52 -5.78 12.02
CA GLY A 37 -11.56 -6.80 13.05
C GLY A 37 -10.60 -7.96 12.85
N SER A 38 -9.62 -7.85 11.96
CA SER A 38 -8.58 -8.87 11.76
C SER A 38 -7.42 -8.68 12.74
N ASP A 39 -6.85 -9.79 13.20
CA ASP A 39 -5.55 -9.78 13.87
C ASP A 39 -4.44 -9.56 12.84
N VAL A 40 -3.54 -8.60 13.10
CA VAL A 40 -2.51 -8.20 12.13
C VAL A 40 -1.12 -8.26 12.75
N ILE A 41 -0.19 -8.88 12.06
CA ILE A 41 1.24 -8.79 12.34
C ILE A 41 1.92 -7.99 11.23
N LEU A 42 2.60 -6.90 11.60
CA LEU A 42 3.41 -6.11 10.69
C LEU A 42 4.89 -6.38 10.96
N LEU A 43 5.60 -6.76 9.91
CA LEU A 43 7.03 -7.04 9.93
C LEU A 43 7.78 -5.91 9.23
N GLU A 44 8.79 -5.35 9.89
CA GLU A 44 9.64 -4.30 9.34
C GLU A 44 11.12 -4.68 9.53
N LYS A 45 11.91 -4.52 8.46
CA LYS A 45 13.35 -4.82 8.48
C LYS A 45 14.21 -3.71 9.08
N ALA A 46 13.71 -2.48 9.01
CA ALA A 46 14.42 -1.33 9.55
C ALA A 46 14.26 -1.26 11.08
N PRO A 47 15.26 -0.78 11.82
CA PRO A 47 15.11 -0.52 13.25
C PRO A 47 14.03 0.56 13.47
N GLU A 48 13.41 0.56 14.65
CA GLU A 48 12.29 1.44 15.02
C GLU A 48 12.53 2.91 14.64
N GLY A 49 13.71 3.44 14.89
CA GLY A 49 14.06 4.82 14.54
C GLY A 49 14.20 5.11 13.04
N ALA A 50 14.19 4.10 12.16
CA ALA A 50 14.34 4.23 10.71
C ALA A 50 13.17 3.60 9.93
N ALA A 51 12.18 3.04 10.60
CA ALA A 51 10.96 2.49 10.00
C ALA A 51 10.12 3.60 9.32
N GLY A 52 9.25 3.25 8.39
CA GLY A 52 8.34 4.17 7.71
C GLY A 52 8.60 4.35 6.22
N GLY A 53 9.71 3.82 5.70
CA GLY A 53 10.06 3.89 4.28
C GLY A 53 10.15 5.32 3.75
N ASN A 54 9.88 5.52 2.47
CA ASN A 54 9.89 6.85 1.84
C ASN A 54 8.77 7.76 2.38
N THR A 55 7.69 7.22 2.86
CA THR A 55 6.56 7.98 3.42
C THR A 55 7.00 8.78 4.64
N ARG A 56 7.92 8.27 5.46
CA ARG A 56 8.45 8.97 6.62
C ARG A 56 9.13 10.30 6.28
N VAL A 57 9.78 10.37 5.12
CA VAL A 57 10.54 11.54 4.65
C VAL A 57 9.82 12.32 3.56
N ALA A 58 8.57 11.96 3.25
CA ALA A 58 7.73 12.69 2.33
C ALA A 58 7.32 14.06 2.91
N ALA A 59 6.91 14.97 2.01
CA ALA A 59 6.46 16.31 2.40
C ALA A 59 5.07 16.33 3.05
N GLN A 60 4.48 15.18 3.34
CA GLN A 60 3.17 15.00 4.00
C GLN A 60 1.99 15.62 3.22
N GLY A 61 2.19 15.85 1.94
CA GLY A 61 1.14 16.25 1.01
C GLY A 61 0.55 15.05 0.29
N TYR A 62 -0.70 15.16 -0.10
CA TYR A 62 -1.34 14.21 -1.01
C TYR A 62 -2.03 14.98 -2.13
N LEU A 63 -2.15 14.32 -3.27
CA LEU A 63 -2.86 14.87 -4.42
C LEU A 63 -4.35 14.50 -4.33
N SER A 64 -5.19 15.51 -4.54
CA SER A 64 -6.62 15.33 -4.73
C SER A 64 -7.02 16.16 -5.93
N LEU A 65 -7.63 15.53 -6.92
CA LEU A 65 -8.08 16.18 -8.15
C LEU A 65 -9.61 16.21 -8.15
N GLU A 66 -10.18 17.28 -8.75
CA GLU A 66 -11.63 17.50 -8.68
C GLU A 66 -12.38 16.78 -9.80
N GLY A 67 -11.71 16.49 -10.92
CA GLY A 67 -12.30 15.84 -12.08
C GLY A 67 -11.56 14.60 -12.52
N GLU A 68 -12.28 13.52 -12.87
CA GLU A 68 -11.69 12.28 -13.34
C GLU A 68 -10.89 12.50 -14.65
N GLU A 69 -11.38 13.28 -15.58
CA GLU A 69 -10.70 13.59 -16.85
C GLU A 69 -9.39 14.33 -16.60
N ASP A 70 -9.40 15.38 -15.77
CA ASP A 70 -8.18 16.11 -15.39
C ASP A 70 -7.18 15.22 -14.66
N ALA A 71 -7.67 14.29 -13.84
CA ALA A 71 -6.84 13.31 -13.16
C ALA A 71 -6.19 12.32 -14.15
N ILE A 72 -6.92 11.85 -15.16
CA ILE A 72 -6.41 10.96 -16.21
C ILE A 72 -5.31 11.69 -17.01
N ASP A 73 -5.56 12.93 -17.41
CA ASP A 73 -4.61 13.74 -18.18
C ASP A 73 -3.32 13.98 -17.37
N TYR A 74 -3.46 14.36 -16.11
CA TYR A 74 -2.34 14.56 -15.20
C TYR A 74 -1.51 13.28 -15.01
N LEU A 75 -2.16 12.16 -14.70
CA LEU A 75 -1.47 10.88 -14.48
C LEU A 75 -0.83 10.36 -15.76
N THR A 76 -1.48 10.54 -16.91
CA THR A 76 -0.92 10.19 -18.21
C THR A 76 0.37 10.99 -18.50
N ALA A 77 0.34 12.29 -18.25
CA ALA A 77 1.51 13.14 -18.38
C ALA A 77 2.65 12.74 -17.43
N LEU A 78 2.31 12.35 -16.20
CA LEU A 78 3.27 11.90 -15.19
C LEU A 78 3.96 10.59 -15.58
N CYS A 79 3.28 9.70 -16.31
CA CYS A 79 3.87 8.46 -16.82
C CYS A 79 4.99 8.72 -17.83
N GLY A 80 5.01 9.87 -18.51
CA GLY A 80 6.02 10.24 -19.47
C GLY A 80 6.17 9.21 -20.59
N HIS A 81 7.34 8.60 -20.71
CA HIS A 81 7.62 7.57 -21.72
C HIS A 81 7.28 6.14 -21.27
N TYR A 82 6.89 5.93 -20.03
CA TYR A 82 6.47 4.62 -19.54
C TYR A 82 5.08 4.27 -20.05
N LYS A 83 4.94 3.05 -20.56
CA LYS A 83 3.65 2.54 -21.01
C LYS A 83 2.88 1.95 -19.82
N VAL A 84 1.93 2.72 -19.31
CA VAL A 84 1.00 2.26 -18.28
C VAL A 84 -0.34 1.97 -18.94
N PRO A 85 -0.99 0.82 -18.65
CA PRO A 85 -2.31 0.52 -19.20
C PRO A 85 -3.33 1.62 -18.85
N SER A 86 -4.11 2.05 -19.84
CA SER A 86 -5.11 3.11 -19.67
C SER A 86 -6.15 2.80 -18.59
N GLU A 87 -6.51 1.54 -18.47
CA GLU A 87 -7.39 1.05 -17.40
C GLU A 87 -6.82 1.33 -16.00
N MET A 88 -5.53 1.10 -15.81
CA MET A 88 -4.84 1.35 -14.54
C MET A 88 -4.81 2.85 -14.22
N ILE A 89 -4.55 3.69 -15.21
CA ILE A 89 -4.60 5.15 -15.08
C ILE A 89 -6.00 5.59 -14.67
N ARG A 90 -7.04 5.04 -15.29
CA ARG A 90 -8.44 5.37 -14.99
C ARG A 90 -8.82 5.01 -13.55
N VAL A 91 -8.53 3.79 -13.12
CA VAL A 91 -8.79 3.35 -11.74
C VAL A 91 -8.06 4.25 -10.74
N TRP A 92 -6.81 4.58 -11.04
CA TRP A 92 -6.01 5.46 -10.18
C TRP A 92 -6.60 6.88 -10.11
N ALA A 93 -7.03 7.43 -11.24
CA ALA A 93 -7.70 8.73 -11.29
C ALA A 93 -8.98 8.76 -10.45
N GLN A 94 -9.81 7.72 -10.56
CA GLN A 94 -11.04 7.58 -9.79
C GLN A 94 -10.77 7.56 -8.29
N GLU A 95 -9.76 6.82 -7.84
CA GLU A 95 -9.40 6.76 -6.42
C GLU A 95 -8.80 8.09 -5.93
N MET A 96 -7.98 8.76 -6.74
CA MET A 96 -7.43 10.08 -6.37
C MET A 96 -8.49 11.15 -6.18
N CYS A 97 -9.56 11.10 -6.96
CA CYS A 97 -10.68 12.03 -6.80
C CYS A 97 -11.45 11.86 -5.48
N LYS A 98 -11.34 10.69 -4.86
CA LYS A 98 -11.97 10.38 -3.56
C LYS A 98 -11.14 10.81 -2.35
N ASN A 99 -9.88 11.22 -2.56
CA ASN A 99 -8.96 11.52 -1.45
C ASN A 99 -9.46 12.62 -0.50
N LYS A 100 -10.39 13.46 -0.91
CA LYS A 100 -10.99 14.49 -0.03
C LYS A 100 -11.96 13.92 1.00
N GLU A 101 -12.46 12.71 0.75
CA GLU A 101 -13.46 12.06 1.60
C GLU A 101 -12.83 11.16 2.66
N TRP A 102 -11.51 11.01 2.58
CA TRP A 102 -10.69 10.15 3.45
C TRP A 102 -10.05 10.98 4.58
#